data_56889542929b69dbcf889cb15606ff1a
#
_entry.id   56889542929b69dbcf889cb15606ff1a
#
_cell.length_a   1.000
_cell.length_b   1.000
_cell.length_c   1.000
_cell.angle_alpha   90.00
_cell.angle_beta   90.00
_cell.angle_gamma   90.00
#
_symmetry.space_group_name_H-M   'P 1'
#
loop_
_entity.id
_entity.type
_entity.pdbx_description
1 polymer ?
#
loop_
_entity_poly.entity_id
_entity_poly.type
_entity_poly.pdbx_seq_one_letter_code
_entity_poly.pdbx_strand_id
1 'polypeptide(L)'
;MSEPLLGNFVSLSDGIPKRLRFVSHQIVNRLITDPLTKEPKRVNVLEFRVNEEDGIAVDKIYSITSEKHAQQFAPFLEGQGYRGKIFTIIPRGRGYLREYSVAVG
;
A
#
# COMPACT_ATOMS: atom_id res chain seq x y z
N MET A 1 0.57 -24.65 -9.89
CA MET A 1 1.52 -23.53 -9.74
C MET A 1 1.50 -23.08 -8.30
N SER A 2 2.65 -23.00 -7.67
CA SER A 2 2.75 -22.59 -6.28
C SER A 2 2.82 -21.06 -6.16
N GLU A 3 2.16 -20.51 -5.16
CA GLU A 3 2.27 -19.10 -4.87
C GLU A 3 3.60 -18.79 -4.18
N PRO A 4 4.14 -17.59 -4.34
CA PRO A 4 5.34 -17.18 -3.60
C PRO A 4 5.10 -17.26 -2.09
N LEU A 5 6.06 -17.80 -1.36
CA LEU A 5 5.96 -17.93 0.09
C LEU A 5 5.92 -16.58 0.80
N LEU A 6 6.57 -15.58 0.24
CA LEU A 6 6.67 -14.26 0.84
C LEU A 6 5.59 -13.29 0.36
N GLY A 7 4.62 -13.80 -0.40
CA GLY A 7 3.57 -12.98 -0.99
C GLY A 7 4.05 -12.26 -2.25
N ASN A 8 3.12 -11.57 -2.87
CA ASN A 8 3.39 -10.81 -4.09
C ASN A 8 2.97 -9.36 -3.81
N PHE A 9 3.95 -8.52 -3.55
CA PHE A 9 3.72 -7.15 -3.12
C PHE A 9 3.95 -6.16 -4.25
N VAL A 10 3.16 -5.09 -4.25
CA VAL A 10 3.37 -3.97 -5.15
C VAL A 10 4.65 -3.24 -4.74
N SER A 11 5.51 -2.96 -5.70
CA SER A 11 6.73 -2.17 -5.50
C SER A 11 6.58 -0.80 -6.13
N LEU A 12 6.99 0.24 -5.41
CA LEU A 12 6.97 1.61 -5.89
C LEU A 12 8.39 2.08 -6.15
N SER A 13 8.56 2.90 -7.20
CA SER A 13 9.82 3.54 -7.53
C SER A 13 9.71 5.04 -7.31
N ASP A 14 10.75 5.65 -6.74
CA ASP A 14 10.77 7.07 -6.41
C ASP A 14 10.45 7.94 -7.62
N GLY A 15 9.46 8.82 -7.46
CA GLY A 15 9.05 9.76 -8.50
C GLY A 15 8.26 9.16 -9.66
N ILE A 16 8.01 7.85 -9.66
CA ILE A 16 7.32 7.18 -10.78
C ILE A 16 5.89 6.87 -10.39
N PRO A 17 4.88 7.35 -11.14
CA PRO A 17 3.49 7.05 -10.85
C PRO A 17 3.18 5.57 -11.00
N LYS A 18 2.42 5.02 -10.06
CA LYS A 18 1.91 3.66 -10.08
C LYS A 18 0.39 3.73 -9.99
N ARG A 19 -0.30 3.08 -10.91
CA ARG A 19 -1.76 3.04 -10.94
C ARG A 19 -2.25 1.70 -10.44
N LEU A 20 -3.14 1.73 -9.44
CA LEU A 20 -3.62 0.52 -8.78
C LEU A 20 -5.14 0.54 -8.68
N ARG A 21 -5.74 -0.65 -8.82
CA ARG A 21 -7.15 -0.89 -8.48
C ARG A 21 -7.20 -1.85 -7.30
N PHE A 22 -8.01 -1.51 -6.32
CA PHE A 22 -8.16 -2.30 -5.09
C PHE A 22 -9.49 -3.05 -5.08
N VAL A 23 -9.50 -4.26 -4.53
CA VAL A 23 -10.72 -5.08 -4.41
C VAL A 23 -11.11 -5.36 -2.97
N SER A 24 -10.17 -5.32 -2.05
CA SER A 24 -10.43 -5.51 -0.64
C SER A 24 -9.31 -4.90 0.19
N HIS A 25 -9.55 -4.76 1.49
CA HIS A 25 -8.53 -4.27 2.41
C HIS A 25 -8.67 -4.96 3.75
N GLN A 26 -7.60 -4.93 4.52
CA GLN A 26 -7.60 -5.35 5.92
C GLN A 26 -6.55 -4.56 6.67
N ILE A 27 -6.75 -4.44 7.97
CA ILE A 27 -5.75 -3.87 8.86
C ILE A 27 -5.21 -5.01 9.71
N VAL A 28 -3.90 -5.23 9.63
CA VAL A 28 -3.23 -6.30 10.37
C VAL A 28 -2.21 -5.71 11.32
N ASN A 29 -1.97 -6.40 12.43
CA ASN A 29 -0.93 -6.01 13.38
C ASN A 29 0.31 -6.82 13.09
N ARG A 30 1.43 -6.14 12.85
CA ARG A 30 2.69 -6.80 12.52
C ARG A 30 3.81 -6.32 13.43
N LEU A 31 4.77 -7.21 13.65
CA LEU A 31 5.99 -6.90 14.37
C LEU A 31 7.03 -6.45 13.35
N ILE A 32 7.51 -5.24 13.50
CA ILE A 32 8.58 -4.68 12.65
C ILE A 32 9.74 -4.24 13.52
N THR A 33 10.89 -3.98 12.90
CA THR A 33 12.03 -3.37 13.58
C THR A 33 11.95 -1.86 13.39
N ASP A 34 11.90 -1.13 14.51
CA ASP A 34 11.87 0.33 14.46
C ASP A 34 13.19 0.84 13.85
N PRO A 35 13.14 1.64 12.77
CA PRO A 35 14.35 2.12 12.12
C PRO A 35 15.16 3.09 12.97
N LEU A 36 14.55 3.73 13.97
CA LEU A 36 15.24 4.69 14.84
C LEU A 36 15.88 4.02 16.04
N THR A 37 15.14 3.13 16.71
CA THR A 37 15.60 2.50 17.97
C THR A 37 16.22 1.13 17.75
N LYS A 38 15.99 0.51 16.57
CA LYS A 38 16.41 -0.85 16.24
C LYS A 38 15.73 -1.93 17.11
N GLU A 39 14.66 -1.58 17.80
CA GLU A 39 13.92 -2.49 18.65
C GLU A 39 12.67 -3.01 17.96
N PRO A 40 12.16 -4.20 18.35
CA PRO A 40 10.90 -4.71 17.82
C PRO A 40 9.74 -3.79 18.22
N LYS A 41 8.85 -3.52 17.29
CA LYS A 41 7.68 -2.68 17.52
C LYS A 41 6.49 -3.27 16.80
N ARG A 42 5.34 -3.31 17.44
CA ARG A 42 4.10 -3.71 16.79
C ARG A 42 3.42 -2.49 16.17
N VAL A 43 3.01 -2.63 14.91
CA VAL A 43 2.33 -1.57 14.17
C VAL A 43 1.12 -2.14 13.44
N ASN A 44 0.13 -1.30 13.22
CA ASN A 44 -0.97 -1.64 12.33
C ASN A 44 -0.54 -1.35 10.90
N VAL A 45 -0.84 -2.28 10.01
CA VAL A 45 -0.51 -2.19 8.60
C VAL A 45 -1.81 -2.27 7.82
N LEU A 46 -2.05 -1.28 6.94
CA LEU A 46 -3.17 -1.30 6.02
C LEU A 46 -2.75 -2.05 4.77
N GLU A 47 -3.44 -3.16 4.45
CA GLU A 47 -3.15 -3.97 3.28
C GLU A 47 -4.33 -3.93 2.31
N PHE A 48 -4.06 -3.54 1.07
CA PHE A 48 -5.03 -3.63 -0.01
C PHE A 48 -4.70 -4.81 -0.91
N ARG A 49 -5.74 -5.54 -1.31
CA ARG A 49 -5.59 -6.52 -2.37
C ARG A 49 -5.77 -5.80 -3.70
N VAL A 50 -4.78 -5.94 -4.58
CA VAL A 50 -4.70 -5.23 -5.87
C VAL A 50 -4.98 -6.22 -6.98
N ASN A 51 -5.94 -5.92 -7.85
CA ASN A 51 -6.27 -6.76 -9.00
C ASN A 51 -5.83 -6.17 -10.34
N GLU A 52 -5.33 -4.94 -10.34
CA GLU A 52 -4.81 -4.32 -11.55
C GLU A 52 -3.68 -3.35 -11.19
N GLU A 53 -2.59 -3.43 -11.92
CA GLU A 53 -1.41 -2.58 -11.74
C GLU A 53 -0.99 -2.05 -13.10
N ASP A 54 -1.03 -0.72 -13.28
CA ASP A 54 -0.67 -0.04 -14.52
C ASP A 54 -1.39 -0.63 -15.76
N GLY A 55 -2.68 -0.96 -15.60
CA GLY A 55 -3.50 -1.51 -16.68
C GLY A 55 -3.36 -3.01 -16.88
N ILE A 56 -2.57 -3.69 -16.08
CA ILE A 56 -2.32 -5.13 -16.20
C ILE A 56 -2.99 -5.86 -15.04
N ALA A 57 -3.72 -6.94 -15.34
CA ALA A 57 -4.35 -7.76 -14.31
C ALA A 57 -3.29 -8.46 -13.46
N VAL A 58 -3.37 -8.31 -12.14
CA VAL A 58 -2.43 -8.89 -11.19
C VAL A 58 -3.18 -9.39 -9.96
N ASP A 59 -2.48 -10.14 -9.12
CA ASP A 59 -2.95 -10.49 -7.77
C ASP A 59 -1.81 -10.16 -6.82
N LYS A 60 -1.85 -8.95 -6.29
CA LYS A 60 -0.79 -8.42 -5.43
C LYS A 60 -1.37 -7.79 -4.18
N ILE A 61 -0.50 -7.52 -3.23
CA ILE A 61 -0.84 -6.81 -1.99
C ILE A 61 -0.10 -5.49 -1.97
N TYR A 62 -0.80 -4.41 -1.66
CA TYR A 62 -0.18 -3.12 -1.40
C TYR A 62 -0.23 -2.88 0.11
N SER A 63 0.92 -2.93 0.74
CA SER A 63 1.07 -2.86 2.19
C SER A 63 1.54 -1.46 2.59
N ILE A 64 0.81 -0.82 3.52
CA ILE A 64 1.07 0.55 3.95
C ILE A 64 1.36 0.55 5.44
N THR A 65 2.57 0.95 5.80
CA THR A 65 3.00 1.07 7.20
C THR A 65 3.03 2.53 7.68
N SER A 66 3.04 3.48 6.76
CA SER A 66 3.03 4.90 7.08
C SER A 66 1.63 5.36 7.45
N GLU A 67 1.46 5.88 8.67
CA GLU A 67 0.16 6.41 9.12
C GLU A 67 -0.31 7.55 8.22
N LYS A 68 0.60 8.44 7.85
CA LYS A 68 0.28 9.57 6.98
C LYS A 68 -0.24 9.11 5.62
N HIS A 69 0.41 8.10 5.05
CA HIS A 69 -0.03 7.54 3.76
C HIS A 69 -1.36 6.79 3.91
N ALA A 70 -1.52 6.02 4.98
CA ALA A 70 -2.78 5.30 5.24
C ALA A 70 -3.96 6.27 5.36
N GLN A 71 -3.77 7.42 5.99
CA GLN A 71 -4.82 8.42 6.13
C GLN A 71 -5.30 8.97 4.79
N GLN A 72 -4.49 8.92 3.76
CA GLN A 72 -4.90 9.34 2.42
C GLN A 72 -6.01 8.43 1.85
N PHE A 73 -6.12 7.20 2.34
CA PHE A 73 -7.14 6.25 1.92
C PHE A 73 -8.33 6.18 2.87
N ALA A 74 -8.26 6.81 4.04
CA ALA A 74 -9.31 6.73 5.05
C ALA A 74 -10.72 7.04 4.51
N PRO A 75 -10.92 8.06 3.66
CA PRO A 75 -12.25 8.36 3.13
C PRO A 75 -12.83 7.26 2.25
N PHE A 76 -12.00 6.33 1.78
CA PHE A 76 -12.42 5.28 0.85
C PHE A 76 -12.56 3.91 1.51
N LEU A 77 -12.22 3.77 2.80
CA LEU A 77 -12.23 2.46 3.46
C LEU A 77 -13.64 2.01 3.81
N GLU A 78 -14.46 2.90 4.36
CA GLU A 78 -15.83 2.59 4.72
C GLU A 78 -16.65 2.28 3.48
N GLY A 79 -17.39 1.16 3.50
CA GLY A 79 -18.20 0.76 2.36
C GLY A 79 -17.39 0.36 1.13
N GLN A 80 -16.08 0.19 1.28
CA GLN A 80 -15.19 -0.14 0.16
C GLN A 80 -15.29 0.87 -0.99
N GLY A 81 -15.28 2.15 -0.67
CA GLY A 81 -15.39 3.23 -1.65
C GLY A 81 -14.28 3.29 -2.68
N TYR A 82 -13.18 2.54 -2.46
CA TYR A 82 -12.07 2.45 -3.42
C TYR A 82 -12.41 1.57 -4.64
N ARG A 83 -13.43 0.73 -4.55
CA ARG A 83 -13.80 -0.15 -5.66
C ARG A 83 -14.26 0.65 -6.88
N GLY A 84 -13.79 0.23 -8.06
CA GLY A 84 -14.11 0.91 -9.31
C GLY A 84 -13.31 2.18 -9.57
N LYS A 85 -12.35 2.50 -8.70
CA LYS A 85 -11.50 3.67 -8.84
C LYS A 85 -10.06 3.28 -9.14
N ILE A 86 -9.33 4.17 -9.80
CA ILE A 86 -7.89 4.00 -10.05
C ILE A 86 -7.16 4.98 -9.14
N PHE A 87 -6.24 4.44 -8.34
CA PHE A 87 -5.39 5.24 -7.46
C PHE A 87 -4.02 5.38 -8.11
N THR A 88 -3.61 6.61 -8.37
CA THR A 88 -2.27 6.90 -8.89
C THR A 88 -1.42 7.36 -7.72
N ILE A 89 -0.38 6.62 -7.42
CA ILE A 89 0.50 6.84 -6.27
C ILE A 89 1.88 7.20 -6.76
N ILE A 90 2.41 8.33 -6.28
CA ILE A 90 3.76 8.77 -6.62
C ILE A 90 4.54 8.90 -5.32
N PRO A 91 5.52 8.00 -5.07
CA PRO A 91 6.37 8.13 -3.89
C PRO A 91 7.47 9.15 -4.13
N ARG A 92 7.84 9.89 -3.09
CA ARG A 92 8.93 10.85 -3.13
C ARG A 92 9.76 10.75 -1.86
N GLY A 93 11.07 10.69 -1.99
CA GLY A 93 11.98 10.58 -0.87
C GLY A 93 12.29 9.14 -0.51
N ARG A 94 12.98 8.95 0.62
CA ARG A 94 13.48 7.65 1.06
C ARG A 94 13.23 7.41 2.54
N GLY A 95 13.07 6.13 2.89
CA GLY A 95 12.91 5.71 4.27
C GLY A 95 11.70 6.35 4.93
N TYR A 96 11.83 6.72 6.20
CA TYR A 96 10.74 7.31 6.95
C TYR A 96 10.42 8.76 6.54
N LEU A 97 11.29 9.39 5.73
CA LEU A 97 11.04 10.72 5.17
C LEU A 97 10.24 10.65 3.87
N ARG A 98 9.91 9.45 3.44
CA ARG A 98 9.18 9.25 2.18
C ARG A 98 7.76 9.80 2.28
N GLU A 99 7.37 10.55 1.26
CA GLU A 99 6.02 11.07 1.12
C GLU A 99 5.35 10.45 -0.10
N TYR A 100 4.02 10.48 -0.11
CA TYR A 100 3.23 9.88 -1.17
C TYR A 100 2.19 10.88 -1.65
N SER A 101 2.11 11.06 -2.98
CA SER A 101 1.00 11.77 -3.61
C SER A 101 0.00 10.73 -4.10
N VAL A 102 -1.28 10.95 -3.84
CA VAL A 102 -2.35 10.04 -4.24
C VAL A 102 -3.39 10.83 -5.02
N ALA A 103 -3.65 10.40 -6.24
CA ALA A 103 -4.73 10.94 -7.07
C ALA A 103 -5.74 9.82 -7.34
N VAL A 104 -7.02 10.16 -7.33
CA VAL A 104 -8.12 9.20 -7.50
C VAL A 104 -8.89 9.53 -8.76
N GLY A 105 -9.08 8.54 -9.61
CA GLY A 105 -9.81 8.72 -10.85
C GLY A 105 -10.77 7.60 -11.20
#